data_3656070e88db91eed539b498a883a28c
#
_entry.id   3656070e88db91eed539b498a883a28c
#
_cell.length_a   1.000
_cell.length_b   1.000
_cell.length_c   1.000
_cell.angle_alpha   90.00
_cell.angle_beta   90.00
_cell.angle_gamma   90.00
#
_symmetry.space_group_name_H-M   'P 1'
#
loop_
_entity.id
_entity.type
_entity.pdbx_description
1 polymer ?
#
loop_
_entity_poly.entity_id
_entity_poly.type
_entity_poly.pdbx_seq_one_letter_code
_entity_poly.pdbx_strand_id
1 'polypeptide(L)' 'MATATLRNSSAALALRQSPIPALRCLVLEETDEAVAIYGHLSSYYLKQLAQETVMPTLGGRELRNRVVVVRTQTMLQVD' A
#
# COMPACT_ATOMS: atom_id res chain seq x y z
N MET A 1 14.48 16.66 -2.07
CA MET A 1 14.88 16.16 -2.40
C MET A 1 14.77 14.99 -2.20
N ALA A 2 14.91 14.47 -1.94
CA ALA A 2 14.90 13.42 -1.68
C ALA A 2 13.92 12.58 -1.87
N THR A 3 13.21 12.69 -2.54
CA THR A 3 12.24 11.94 -2.65
C THR A 3 12.54 10.68 -3.05
N ALA A 4 13.52 10.43 -3.52
CA ALA A 4 13.69 9.29 -4.06
C ALA A 4 13.94 8.16 -3.31
N THR A 5 14.28 8.20 -2.18
CA THR A 5 14.59 7.14 -1.60
C THR A 5 13.63 6.35 -1.02
N LEU A 6 12.66 6.09 -1.61
CA LEU A 6 11.66 5.36 -1.04
C LEU A 6 12.00 3.97 -0.65
N ARG A 7 12.95 3.38 -1.28
CA ARG A 7 13.26 2.03 -0.95
C ARG A 7 13.80 1.84 0.41
N ASN A 8 14.30 2.87 1.02
CA ASN A 8 14.83 2.77 2.34
C ASN A 8 13.96 3.37 3.40
N SER A 9 12.77 3.79 3.09
CA SER A 9 11.92 4.40 4.08
C SER A 9 11.32 3.35 4.98
N SER A 10 10.92 3.74 6.16
CA SER A 10 10.27 2.83 7.07
C SER A 10 8.98 2.30 6.48
N ALA A 11 8.24 3.13 5.79
CA ALA A 11 6.99 2.69 5.19
C ALA A 11 7.25 1.66 4.10
N ALA A 12 8.24 1.89 3.28
CA ALA A 12 8.56 0.97 2.21
C ALA A 12 9.04 -0.36 2.79
N LEU A 13 9.85 -0.29 3.83
CA LEU A 13 10.32 -1.51 4.43
C LEU A 13 9.19 -2.28 5.06
N ALA A 14 8.26 -1.59 5.70
CA ALA A 14 7.14 -2.25 6.33
C ALA A 14 6.35 -3.06 5.30
N LEU A 15 6.11 -2.49 4.12
CA LEU A 15 5.39 -3.22 3.11
C LEU A 15 6.21 -4.38 2.58
N ARG A 16 7.51 -4.16 2.37
CA ARG A 16 8.32 -5.21 1.82
C ARG A 16 8.53 -6.34 2.77
N GLN A 17 8.41 -6.12 4.05
CA GLN A 17 8.58 -7.16 5.03
C GLN A 17 7.28 -7.85 5.38
N SER A 18 6.19 -7.48 4.73
CA SER A 18 4.92 -8.10 4.99
C SER A 18 4.97 -9.58 4.61
N PRO A 19 4.35 -10.47 5.38
CA PRO A 19 4.27 -11.86 5.00
C PRO A 19 3.29 -12.08 3.85
N ILE A 20 2.53 -11.06 3.46
CA ILE A 20 1.56 -11.19 2.40
C ILE A 20 2.18 -10.73 1.11
N PRO A 21 2.40 -11.62 0.15
CA PRO A 21 3.09 -11.23 -1.08
C PRO A 21 2.44 -10.08 -1.84
N ALA A 22 1.11 -10.01 -1.80
CA ALA A 22 0.43 -8.95 -2.53
C ALA A 22 0.78 -7.58 -1.99
N LEU A 23 1.05 -7.45 -0.70
CA LEU A 23 1.41 -6.17 -0.14
C LEU A 23 2.82 -5.77 -0.52
N ARG A 24 3.68 -6.73 -0.76
CA ARG A 24 5.06 -6.41 -1.09
C ARG A 24 5.20 -5.81 -2.48
N CYS A 25 4.17 -5.89 -3.29
CA CYS A 25 4.22 -5.34 -4.63
C CYS A 25 3.65 -3.94 -4.73
N LEU A 26 3.16 -3.39 -3.65
CA LEU A 26 2.58 -2.06 -3.70
C LEU A 26 3.65 -0.99 -3.83
N VAL A 27 3.27 0.14 -4.36
CA VAL A 27 4.18 1.24 -4.59
C VAL A 27 3.85 2.36 -3.62
N LEU A 28 4.85 3.00 -3.09
CA LEU A 28 4.66 4.11 -2.20
C LEU A 28 5.21 5.39 -2.77
N GLU A 29 4.55 6.50 -2.42
CA GLU A 29 5.08 7.81 -2.71
C GLU A 29 5.07 8.53 -1.40
N GLU A 30 6.17 9.07 -0.96
CA GLU A 30 6.26 9.75 0.31
C GLU A 30 6.72 11.18 0.16
N THR A 31 6.11 12.07 0.92
CA THR A 31 6.57 13.44 0.99
C THR A 31 6.65 13.76 2.47
N ASP A 32 7.04 14.98 2.79
CA ASP A 32 7.10 15.39 4.18
C ASP A 32 5.72 15.44 4.78
N GLU A 33 4.70 15.53 3.98
CA GLU A 33 3.36 15.68 4.48
C GLU A 33 2.48 14.46 4.38
N ALA A 34 2.77 13.56 3.50
CA ALA A 34 1.88 12.43 3.25
C ALA A 34 2.61 11.20 2.75
N VAL A 35 1.99 10.06 2.95
CA VAL A 35 2.45 8.82 2.39
C VAL A 35 1.29 8.28 1.58
N ALA A 36 1.49 8.01 0.31
CA ALA A 36 0.44 7.48 -0.55
C ALA A 36 0.80 6.06 -0.99
N ILE A 37 -0.16 5.18 -1.00
CA ILE A 37 0.04 3.80 -1.40
C ILE A 37 -0.71 3.56 -2.68
N TYR A 38 -0.06 2.96 -3.67
CA TYR A 38 -0.67 2.69 -4.95
C TYR A 38 -0.51 1.22 -5.32
N GLY A 39 -1.42 0.74 -6.09
CA GLY A 39 -1.35 -0.61 -6.62
C GLY A 39 -2.73 -1.21 -6.73
N HIS A 40 -2.77 -2.51 -6.96
CA HIS A 40 -4.02 -3.21 -7.12
C HIS A 40 -4.03 -4.39 -6.17
N LEU A 41 -5.12 -4.56 -5.47
CA LEU A 41 -5.28 -5.70 -4.58
C LEU A 41 -6.63 -6.34 -4.85
N SER A 42 -6.78 -7.57 -4.45
CA SER A 42 -7.97 -8.32 -4.82
C SER A 42 -9.10 -8.21 -3.82
N SER A 43 -8.90 -7.54 -2.71
CA SER A 43 -9.98 -7.40 -1.75
C SER A 43 -9.81 -6.15 -0.90
N TYR A 44 -10.89 -5.69 -0.33
CA TYR A 44 -10.83 -4.56 0.56
C TYR A 44 -10.10 -4.92 1.84
N TYR A 45 -10.15 -6.18 2.23
CA TYR A 45 -9.41 -6.64 3.38
C TYR A 45 -7.91 -6.38 3.19
N LEU A 46 -7.38 -6.70 2.02
CA LEU A 46 -5.97 -6.49 1.75
C LEU A 46 -5.64 -5.00 1.68
N LYS A 47 -6.57 -4.21 1.15
CA LYS A 47 -6.35 -2.77 1.09
C LYS A 47 -6.27 -2.21 2.51
N GLN A 48 -7.09 -2.69 3.41
CA GLN A 48 -7.08 -2.25 4.78
C GLN A 48 -5.78 -2.71 5.47
N LEU A 49 -5.33 -3.92 5.17
CA LEU A 49 -4.09 -4.40 5.75
C LEU A 49 -2.90 -3.57 5.29
N ALA A 50 -2.90 -3.14 4.03
CA ALA A 50 -1.82 -2.30 3.53
C ALA A 50 -1.77 -1.00 4.33
N GLN A 51 -2.94 -0.42 4.60
CA GLN A 51 -3.01 0.80 5.36
C GLN A 51 -2.48 0.56 6.77
N GLU A 52 -2.90 -0.51 7.41
CA GLU A 52 -2.46 -0.79 8.76
C GLU A 52 -0.97 -1.08 8.85
N THR A 53 -0.42 -1.67 7.80
CA THR A 53 1.00 -1.97 7.78
C THR A 53 1.83 -0.69 7.76
N VAL A 54 1.35 0.33 7.08
CA VAL A 54 2.09 1.56 6.93
C VAL A 54 1.80 2.56 8.06
N MET A 55 0.67 2.44 8.70
CA MET A 55 0.28 3.41 9.72
C MET A 55 1.32 3.70 10.78
N PRO A 56 1.98 2.70 11.34
CA PRO A 56 2.96 3.00 12.39
C PRO A 56 4.15 3.79 11.90
N THR A 57 4.36 3.88 10.58
CA THR A 57 5.52 4.55 10.07
C THR A 57 5.22 5.96 9.60
N LEU A 58 4.00 6.45 9.79
CA LEU A 58 3.64 7.75 9.26
C LEU A 58 4.34 8.92 9.92
N GLY A 59 4.60 8.84 11.19
CA GLY A 59 5.29 9.91 11.86
C GLY A 59 4.53 11.23 11.79
N GLY A 60 3.23 11.16 11.90
CA GLY A 60 2.42 12.36 11.87
C GLY A 60 1.97 12.78 10.48
N ARG A 61 2.41 12.08 9.44
CA ARG A 61 2.01 12.42 8.08
C ARG A 61 0.63 11.85 7.77
N GLU A 62 0.04 12.36 6.73
CA GLU A 62 -1.26 11.90 6.30
C GLU A 62 -1.09 10.62 5.50
N LEU A 63 -1.98 9.66 5.62
CA LEU A 63 -1.94 8.47 4.81
C LEU A 63 -2.98 8.57 3.72
N ARG A 64 -2.59 8.29 2.50
CA ARG A 64 -3.50 8.27 1.37
C ARG A 64 -3.47 6.90 0.75
N ASN A 65 -4.50 6.13 0.98
CA ASN A 65 -4.56 4.78 0.46
C ASN A 65 -5.26 4.80 -0.88
N ARG A 66 -4.48 4.79 -1.96
CA ARG A 66 -5.03 4.87 -3.29
C ARG A 66 -4.96 3.52 -4.00
N VAL A 67 -4.95 2.46 -3.24
CA VAL A 67 -4.96 1.14 -3.81
C VAL A 67 -6.31 0.87 -4.44
N VAL A 68 -6.32 0.27 -5.61
CA VAL A 68 -7.53 -0.06 -6.32
C VAL A 68 -7.86 -1.53 -6.04
N VAL A 69 -9.07 -1.80 -5.63
CA VAL A 69 -9.48 -3.17 -5.40
C VAL A 69 -10.07 -3.72 -6.68
N VAL A 70 -9.48 -4.81 -7.16
CA VAL A 70 -9.89 -5.41 -8.39
C VAL A 70 -10.56 -6.72 -8.10
N ARG A 71 -11.84 -6.84 -8.47
CA ARG A 71 -12.55 -8.03 -8.18
C ARG A 71 -12.70 -8.81 -9.42
N THR A 72 -11.94 -9.80 -9.57
CA THR A 72 -11.98 -10.49 -10.78
C THR A 72 -12.97 -11.58 -10.81
N GLN A 73 -13.38 -12.03 -9.70
CA GLN A 73 -14.22 -13.10 -9.77
C GLN A 73 -15.54 -12.78 -10.34
N THR A 74 -15.82 -11.57 -10.51
CA THR A 74 -17.05 -11.26 -10.99
C THR A 74 -17.29 -11.87 -12.28
N MET A 75 -16.36 -12.06 -13.01
CA MET A 75 -16.60 -12.50 -14.26
C MET A 75 -16.96 -13.86 -14.23
N LEU A 76 -16.61 -14.53 -13.30
CA LEU A 76 -16.87 -15.83 -13.28
C LEU A 76 -18.22 -16.17 -12.99
N GLN A 77 -18.85 -15.40 -12.38
CA GLN A 77 -20.06 -15.68 -12.08
C GLN A 77 -20.97 -15.69 -13.09
N VAL A 78 -20.73 -15.31 -13.98
CA VAL A 78 -21.59 -15.26 -14.93
C VAL A 78 -22.24 -16.29 -15.11
N ASP A 79 -22.34 -16.92 -14.95
CA ASP A 79 -22.94 -17.92 -15.17
C ASP A 79 -23.60 -18.22 -14.95
#